data_6b6fd7bfaa676eed09efbe1f92257b47
#
_entry.id   6b6fd7bfaa676eed09efbe1f92257b47
#
_cell.length_a   1.000
_cell.length_b   1.000
_cell.length_c   1.000
_cell.angle_alpha   90.00
_cell.angle_beta   90.00
_cell.angle_gamma   90.00
#
_symmetry.space_group_name_H-M   'P 1'
#
loop_
_entity.id
_entity.type
_entity.pdbx_description
1 polymer ?
#
loop_
_entity_poly.entity_id
_entity_poly.type
_entity_poly.pdbx_seq_one_letter_code
_entity_poly.pdbx_strand_id
1 'polypeptide(L)'
;MRPDSDSETEIPGLPPGTSRVLKILANVAELSCFVLVGGTAMALQCRHRLSEDLDFWLPEGRLREREIRPAIQALRQAGYEVVFTYPSAGEISAFKIQRGLFEGVSLEERMREYSANGVKIQFFAPEDHERDVFGPFASTAFRQVPAMPFPSRFGIMPLDGIFAMKAYAIQRRYRSRDLLDLWHFVRAGRTISDIVTEAQRVTTTATAERAFAVLRGDLPLDESDEGFHSLASEITLDQIHADFRDWTDRYEQDLVRSIVATVLKPG
;
A
#
# COMPACT_ATOMS: atom_id res chain seq x y z
N MET A 1 -12.86 -10.74 38.39
CA MET A 1 -13.16 -9.57 37.57
C MET A 1 -11.81 -8.94 37.24
N ARG A 2 -11.23 -9.23 36.06
CA ARG A 2 -10.01 -8.56 35.61
C ARG A 2 -10.45 -7.22 34.99
N PRO A 3 -9.80 -6.09 35.28
CA PRO A 3 -10.15 -4.84 34.66
C PRO A 3 -9.84 -4.92 33.17
N ASP A 4 -10.73 -4.39 32.34
CA ASP A 4 -10.61 -4.26 30.90
C ASP A 4 -9.32 -3.48 30.54
N SER A 5 -8.26 -4.20 30.19
CA SER A 5 -7.01 -3.65 29.64
C SER A 5 -7.12 -3.31 28.14
N ASP A 6 -8.31 -3.40 27.57
CA ASP A 6 -8.53 -3.29 26.13
C ASP A 6 -8.51 -1.84 25.60
N SER A 7 -8.77 -0.83 26.46
CA SER A 7 -8.84 0.58 26.02
C SER A 7 -7.48 1.22 25.68
N GLU A 8 -6.37 0.67 26.18
CA GLU A 8 -5.01 1.22 25.96
C GLU A 8 -4.39 0.80 24.61
N THR A 9 -5.06 -0.05 23.83
CA THR A 9 -4.46 -0.65 22.62
C THR A 9 -5.09 -0.14 21.32
N GLU A 10 -6.14 0.67 21.41
CA GLU A 10 -6.81 1.17 20.21
C GLU A 10 -5.98 2.23 19.50
N ILE A 11 -5.70 1.98 18.22
CA ILE A 11 -5.01 2.91 17.33
C ILE A 11 -6.06 3.50 16.38
N PRO A 12 -6.25 4.82 16.38
CA PRO A 12 -7.21 5.46 15.48
C PRO A 12 -6.94 5.12 14.01
N GLY A 13 -7.97 4.67 13.30
CA GLY A 13 -7.86 4.24 11.90
C GLY A 13 -7.60 2.75 11.71
N LEU A 14 -7.44 1.98 12.80
CA LEU A 14 -7.29 0.52 12.75
C LEU A 14 -8.38 -0.17 13.58
N PRO A 15 -8.93 -1.30 13.11
CA PRO A 15 -9.75 -2.16 13.95
C PRO A 15 -9.00 -2.65 15.19
N PRO A 16 -9.70 -2.98 16.28
CA PRO A 16 -9.05 -3.44 17.52
C PRO A 16 -8.15 -4.68 17.32
N GLY A 17 -8.56 -5.61 16.45
CA GLY A 17 -7.75 -6.78 16.09
C GLY A 17 -6.42 -6.39 15.46
N THR A 18 -6.45 -5.55 14.44
CA THR A 18 -5.27 -5.04 13.73
C THR A 18 -4.37 -4.22 14.66
N SER A 19 -4.94 -3.39 15.52
CA SER A 19 -4.21 -2.62 16.53
C SER A 19 -3.40 -3.52 17.48
N ARG A 20 -4.02 -4.60 17.99
CA ARG A 20 -3.33 -5.56 18.87
C ARG A 20 -2.22 -6.32 18.15
N VAL A 21 -2.47 -6.80 16.94
CA VAL A 21 -1.45 -7.48 16.11
C VAL A 21 -0.27 -6.55 15.84
N LEU A 22 -0.54 -5.31 15.43
CA LEU A 22 0.48 -4.30 15.16
C LEU A 22 1.35 -4.01 16.41
N LYS A 23 0.75 -3.92 17.59
CA LYS A 23 1.48 -3.71 18.85
C LYS A 23 2.44 -4.85 19.17
N ILE A 24 2.04 -6.10 18.93
CA ILE A 24 2.92 -7.26 19.12
C ILE A 24 4.08 -7.19 18.14
N LEU A 25 3.79 -7.00 16.85
CA LEU A 25 4.80 -6.93 15.79
C LEU A 25 5.76 -5.76 15.97
N ALA A 26 5.32 -4.63 16.53
CA ALA A 26 6.16 -3.47 16.78
C ALA A 26 7.37 -3.77 17.70
N ASN A 27 7.31 -4.83 18.50
CA ASN A 27 8.37 -5.23 19.43
C ASN A 27 9.31 -6.30 18.86
N VAL A 28 9.03 -6.85 17.67
CA VAL A 28 9.85 -7.91 17.05
C VAL A 28 11.08 -7.30 16.40
N ALA A 29 12.27 -7.64 16.93
CA ALA A 29 13.53 -7.04 16.50
C ALA A 29 13.87 -7.33 15.03
N GLU A 30 13.56 -8.53 14.55
CA GLU A 30 13.82 -9.01 13.20
C GLU A 30 13.03 -8.23 12.14
N LEU A 31 11.93 -7.58 12.53
CA LEU A 31 11.19 -6.70 11.63
C LEU A 31 11.87 -5.34 11.40
N SER A 32 13.04 -5.09 11.99
CA SER A 32 13.80 -3.84 11.81
C SER A 32 14.25 -3.58 10.36
N CYS A 33 14.33 -4.61 9.53
CA CYS A 33 14.64 -4.51 8.10
C CYS A 33 13.39 -4.27 7.23
N PHE A 34 12.19 -4.32 7.80
CA PHE A 34 10.94 -4.09 7.08
C PHE A 34 10.43 -2.66 7.26
N VAL A 35 9.60 -2.24 6.31
CA VAL A 35 8.86 -0.98 6.34
C VAL A 35 7.37 -1.31 6.18
N LEU A 36 6.55 -0.87 7.12
CA LEU A 36 5.09 -0.91 7.01
C LEU A 36 4.65 0.07 5.92
N VAL A 37 3.86 -0.39 4.97
CA VAL A 37 3.40 0.36 3.80
C VAL A 37 1.87 0.25 3.65
N GLY A 38 1.36 0.64 2.51
CA GLY A 38 -0.05 0.45 2.15
C GLY A 38 -1.03 1.31 2.95
N GLY A 39 -2.26 0.84 3.01
CA GLY A 39 -3.36 1.56 3.65
C GLY A 39 -3.14 1.80 5.13
N THR A 40 -2.55 0.84 5.84
CA THR A 40 -2.31 0.96 7.29
C THR A 40 -1.26 2.02 7.59
N ALA A 41 -0.15 2.05 6.86
CA ALA A 41 0.85 3.11 7.03
C ALA A 41 0.27 4.52 6.75
N MET A 42 -0.64 4.64 5.78
CA MET A 42 -1.35 5.88 5.50
C MET A 42 -2.37 6.22 6.61
N ALA A 43 -3.18 5.25 7.04
CA ALA A 43 -4.18 5.45 8.10
C ALA A 43 -3.55 5.92 9.42
N LEU A 44 -2.38 5.40 9.77
CA LEU A 44 -1.60 5.83 10.94
C LEU A 44 -1.14 7.30 10.86
N GLN A 45 -1.03 7.88 9.68
CA GLN A 45 -0.57 9.26 9.46
C GLN A 45 -1.72 10.22 9.18
N CYS A 46 -2.76 9.79 8.43
CA CYS A 46 -3.84 10.65 7.94
C CYS A 46 -5.20 10.37 8.57
N ARG A 47 -5.44 9.17 9.13
CA ARG A 47 -6.74 8.73 9.68
C ARG A 47 -7.90 8.89 8.69
N HIS A 48 -7.64 8.69 7.40
CA HIS A 48 -8.59 8.95 6.32
C HIS A 48 -9.63 7.82 6.15
N ARG A 49 -9.25 6.58 6.48
CA ARG A 49 -10.11 5.39 6.44
C ARG A 49 -9.69 4.31 7.43
N LEU A 50 -10.56 3.34 7.66
CA LEU A 50 -10.17 2.11 8.33
C LEU A 50 -9.22 1.30 7.44
N SER A 51 -8.21 0.70 8.08
CA SER A 51 -7.28 -0.21 7.41
C SER A 51 -7.08 -1.46 8.26
N GLU A 52 -7.32 -2.62 7.65
CA GLU A 52 -7.39 -3.91 8.34
C GLU A 52 -6.13 -4.75 8.14
N ASP A 53 -5.44 -4.56 7.00
CA ASP A 53 -4.29 -5.34 6.57
C ASP A 53 -2.98 -4.73 7.05
N LEU A 54 -1.97 -5.57 7.29
CA LEU A 54 -0.61 -5.16 7.63
C LEU A 54 0.36 -5.57 6.52
N ASP A 55 0.80 -4.60 5.75
CA ASP A 55 1.69 -4.79 4.60
C ASP A 55 3.13 -4.41 4.97
N PHE A 56 4.02 -5.40 5.06
CA PHE A 56 5.43 -5.21 5.36
C PHE A 56 6.28 -5.39 4.11
N TRP A 57 6.93 -4.32 3.70
CA TRP A 57 7.82 -4.28 2.55
C TRP A 57 9.27 -4.42 3.00
N LEU A 58 10.02 -5.34 2.37
CA LEU A 58 11.45 -5.50 2.57
C LEU A 58 12.20 -4.68 1.52
N PRO A 59 12.83 -3.55 1.86
CA PRO A 59 13.49 -2.67 0.88
C PRO A 59 14.62 -3.34 0.11
N GLU A 60 15.33 -4.27 0.72
CA GLU A 60 16.51 -4.91 0.14
C GLU A 60 16.46 -6.42 0.23
N GLY A 61 16.88 -7.08 -0.85
CA GLY A 61 17.04 -8.53 -0.89
C GLY A 61 15.74 -9.29 -1.18
N ARG A 62 15.65 -10.50 -0.63
CA ARG A 62 14.56 -11.46 -0.79
C ARG A 62 14.05 -11.87 0.58
N LEU A 63 12.77 -12.21 0.67
CA LEU A 63 12.18 -12.69 1.92
C LEU A 63 12.89 -13.99 2.37
N ARG A 64 13.28 -14.02 3.62
CA ARG A 64 13.88 -15.19 4.26
C ARG A 64 13.05 -15.59 5.47
N GLU A 65 12.84 -16.88 5.62
CA GLU A 65 12.11 -17.45 6.73
C GLU A 65 12.59 -16.94 8.10
N ARG A 66 13.90 -16.80 8.26
CA ARG A 66 14.53 -16.34 9.52
C ARG A 66 14.11 -14.92 9.94
N GLU A 67 13.69 -14.08 9.00
CA GLU A 67 13.28 -12.69 9.26
C GLU A 67 11.79 -12.61 9.65
N ILE A 68 10.97 -13.53 9.14
CA ILE A 68 9.52 -13.57 9.34
C ILE A 68 9.12 -14.47 10.51
N ARG A 69 9.82 -15.62 10.69
CA ARG A 69 9.50 -16.60 11.74
C ARG A 69 9.35 -16.01 13.13
N PRO A 70 10.22 -15.09 13.62
CA PRO A 70 10.07 -14.48 14.94
C PRO A 70 8.76 -13.71 15.10
N ALA A 71 8.29 -13.03 14.05
CA ALA A 71 7.02 -12.33 14.06
C ALA A 71 5.84 -13.30 14.22
N ILE A 72 5.85 -14.40 13.46
CA ILE A 72 4.83 -15.45 13.56
C ILE A 72 4.86 -16.13 14.94
N GLN A 73 6.05 -16.39 15.49
CA GLN A 73 6.20 -16.97 16.83
C GLN A 73 5.69 -16.02 17.92
N ALA A 74 5.98 -14.73 17.84
CA ALA A 74 5.49 -13.74 18.80
C ALA A 74 3.95 -13.67 18.83
N LEU A 75 3.30 -13.72 17.67
CA LEU A 75 1.84 -13.79 17.58
C LEU A 75 1.28 -15.08 18.20
N ARG A 76 1.87 -16.23 17.90
CA ARG A 76 1.45 -17.52 18.48
C ARG A 76 1.64 -17.55 19.99
N GLN A 77 2.74 -17.02 20.50
CA GLN A 77 2.99 -16.89 21.95
C GLN A 77 1.98 -15.95 22.63
N ALA A 78 1.48 -14.96 21.92
CA ALA A 78 0.41 -14.08 22.38
C ALA A 78 -1.01 -14.71 22.25
N GLY A 79 -1.11 -15.97 21.82
CA GLY A 79 -2.37 -16.72 21.73
C GLY A 79 -3.12 -16.58 20.41
N TYR A 80 -2.49 -16.04 19.36
CA TYR A 80 -3.11 -15.95 18.04
C TYR A 80 -2.99 -17.29 17.29
N GLU A 81 -4.08 -17.70 16.65
CA GLU A 81 -4.02 -18.68 15.58
C GLU A 81 -3.44 -18.04 14.35
N VAL A 82 -2.25 -18.50 13.89
CA VAL A 82 -1.59 -17.95 12.72
C VAL A 82 -1.51 -18.98 11.63
N VAL A 83 -2.20 -18.72 10.53
CA VAL A 83 -2.30 -19.55 9.33
C VAL A 83 -1.52 -18.91 8.19
N PHE A 84 -0.73 -19.70 7.47
CA PHE A 84 -0.10 -19.30 6.22
C PHE A 84 -1.13 -19.39 5.09
N THR A 85 -1.36 -18.29 4.36
CA THR A 85 -2.43 -18.18 3.37
C THR A 85 -1.94 -18.05 1.94
N TYR A 86 -0.73 -17.51 1.72
CA TYR A 86 -0.18 -17.28 0.38
C TYR A 86 1.35 -17.32 0.39
N PRO A 87 2.02 -17.86 -0.67
CA PRO A 87 1.41 -18.50 -1.84
C PRO A 87 0.95 -19.95 -1.55
N SER A 88 -0.13 -20.35 -2.21
CA SER A 88 -0.55 -21.75 -2.24
C SER A 88 0.39 -22.59 -3.13
N ALA A 89 0.35 -23.90 -3.00
CA ALA A 89 1.12 -24.80 -3.85
C ALA A 89 0.78 -24.64 -5.34
N GLY A 90 -0.49 -24.33 -5.66
CA GLY A 90 -0.93 -24.05 -7.04
C GLY A 90 -0.34 -22.76 -7.60
N GLU A 91 -0.32 -21.70 -6.80
CA GLU A 91 0.25 -20.40 -7.20
C GLU A 91 1.76 -20.48 -7.38
N ILE A 92 2.48 -21.20 -6.52
CA ILE A 92 3.92 -21.47 -6.70
C ILE A 92 4.17 -22.18 -8.04
N SER A 93 3.33 -23.17 -8.39
CA SER A 93 3.46 -23.91 -9.64
C SER A 93 3.18 -23.02 -10.85
N ALA A 94 2.10 -22.22 -10.81
CA ALA A 94 1.75 -21.27 -11.88
C ALA A 94 2.84 -20.22 -12.09
N PHE A 95 3.40 -19.68 -11.00
CA PHE A 95 4.50 -18.71 -11.06
C PHE A 95 5.76 -19.29 -11.74
N LYS A 96 6.12 -20.54 -11.39
CA LYS A 96 7.26 -21.24 -12.02
C LYS A 96 7.06 -21.44 -13.53
N ILE A 97 5.84 -21.73 -13.97
CA ILE A 97 5.51 -21.90 -15.38
C ILE A 97 5.56 -20.55 -16.12
N GLN A 98 5.00 -19.50 -15.53
CA GLN A 98 4.85 -18.21 -16.19
C GLN A 98 6.17 -17.43 -16.33
N ARG A 99 7.05 -17.50 -15.32
CA ARG A 99 8.35 -16.80 -15.31
C ARG A 99 9.50 -17.63 -15.88
N GLY A 100 9.26 -18.91 -16.17
CA GLY A 100 10.29 -19.85 -16.58
C GLY A 100 11.27 -20.18 -15.45
N LEU A 101 11.97 -21.29 -15.58
CA LEU A 101 12.97 -21.78 -14.62
C LEU A 101 14.23 -20.90 -14.51
N PHE A 102 14.28 -19.76 -15.20
CA PHE A 102 15.52 -19.02 -15.47
C PHE A 102 15.90 -17.96 -14.43
N GLU A 103 14.97 -17.48 -13.58
CA GLU A 103 15.31 -16.41 -12.64
C GLU A 103 15.69 -16.88 -11.22
N GLY A 104 15.58 -18.16 -10.90
CA GLY A 104 16.05 -18.72 -9.62
C GLY A 104 15.40 -18.15 -8.35
N VAL A 105 14.27 -17.41 -8.46
CA VAL A 105 13.55 -16.81 -7.35
C VAL A 105 12.23 -17.52 -7.16
N SER A 106 11.96 -18.02 -5.94
CA SER A 106 10.66 -18.58 -5.62
C SER A 106 9.64 -17.48 -5.31
N LEU A 107 8.34 -17.78 -5.49
CA LEU A 107 7.28 -16.85 -5.14
C LEU A 107 7.29 -16.52 -3.63
N GLU A 108 7.64 -17.49 -2.78
CA GLU A 108 7.79 -17.33 -1.33
C GLU A 108 8.92 -16.38 -0.92
N GLU A 109 9.93 -16.20 -1.78
CA GLU A 109 11.01 -15.23 -1.56
C GLU A 109 10.58 -13.80 -1.95
N ARG A 110 9.46 -13.68 -2.69
CA ARG A 110 8.88 -12.39 -3.08
C ARG A 110 7.70 -11.98 -2.23
N MET A 111 6.85 -12.94 -1.84
CA MET A 111 5.62 -12.64 -1.10
C MET A 111 5.23 -13.80 -0.19
N ARG A 112 4.85 -13.46 1.04
CA ARG A 112 4.25 -14.38 2.00
C ARG A 112 3.11 -13.70 2.72
N GLU A 113 1.99 -14.39 2.87
CA GLU A 113 0.83 -13.89 3.56
C GLU A 113 0.42 -14.85 4.67
N TYR A 114 -0.01 -14.25 5.77
CA TYR A 114 -0.50 -14.95 6.96
C TYR A 114 -1.81 -14.29 7.41
N SER A 115 -2.67 -15.07 8.03
CA SER A 115 -3.83 -14.60 8.78
C SER A 115 -3.62 -14.86 10.26
N ALA A 116 -3.72 -13.84 11.10
CA ALA A 116 -3.65 -13.94 12.55
C ALA A 116 -5.04 -13.60 13.14
N ASN A 117 -5.84 -14.62 13.50
CA ASN A 117 -7.24 -14.45 13.93
C ASN A 117 -8.04 -13.53 12.98
N GLY A 118 -7.88 -13.71 11.66
CA GLY A 118 -8.55 -12.90 10.62
C GLY A 118 -7.81 -11.63 10.21
N VAL A 119 -6.80 -11.18 10.95
CA VAL A 119 -5.95 -10.05 10.53
C VAL A 119 -4.95 -10.53 9.49
N LYS A 120 -5.01 -9.96 8.30
CA LYS A 120 -4.09 -10.25 7.19
C LYS A 120 -2.75 -9.57 7.43
N ILE A 121 -1.68 -10.33 7.29
CA ILE A 121 -0.29 -9.84 7.41
C ILE A 121 0.46 -10.30 6.17
N GLN A 122 0.94 -9.35 5.39
CA GLN A 122 1.67 -9.61 4.17
C GLN A 122 3.12 -9.14 4.30
N PHE A 123 4.07 -9.99 3.90
CA PHE A 123 5.48 -9.66 3.74
C PHE A 123 5.82 -9.77 2.27
N PHE A 124 6.44 -8.75 1.70
CA PHE A 124 6.84 -8.79 0.30
C PHE A 124 8.15 -8.04 0.05
N ALA A 125 8.89 -8.52 -0.95
CA ALA A 125 10.10 -7.92 -1.47
C ALA A 125 9.83 -7.34 -2.86
N PRO A 126 10.36 -6.13 -3.16
CA PRO A 126 10.15 -5.47 -4.43
C PRO A 126 10.85 -6.19 -5.59
N GLU A 127 10.42 -5.89 -6.80
CA GLU A 127 11.25 -6.04 -7.99
C GLU A 127 12.32 -4.94 -8.04
N ASP A 128 13.38 -5.13 -8.84
CA ASP A 128 14.51 -4.19 -8.85
C ASP A 128 14.07 -2.76 -9.22
N HIS A 129 13.21 -2.61 -10.22
CA HIS A 129 12.69 -1.32 -10.64
C HIS A 129 11.80 -0.62 -9.57
N GLU A 130 11.09 -1.39 -8.76
CA GLU A 130 10.33 -0.86 -7.62
C GLU A 130 11.25 -0.40 -6.50
N ARG A 131 12.34 -1.16 -6.27
CA ARG A 131 13.35 -0.84 -5.26
C ARG A 131 14.05 0.47 -5.56
N ASP A 132 14.40 0.70 -6.81
CA ASP A 132 15.10 1.93 -7.25
C ASP A 132 14.26 3.18 -7.00
N VAL A 133 12.94 3.08 -7.11
CA VAL A 133 12.02 4.21 -6.91
C VAL A 133 11.57 4.34 -5.45
N PHE A 134 11.21 3.24 -4.77
CA PHE A 134 10.64 3.30 -3.43
C PHE A 134 11.67 3.20 -2.32
N GLY A 135 12.85 2.63 -2.58
CA GLY A 135 13.94 2.49 -1.62
C GLY A 135 14.39 3.81 -0.98
N PRO A 136 14.54 4.92 -1.73
CA PRO A 136 14.85 6.23 -1.17
C PRO A 136 13.85 6.70 -0.11
N PHE A 137 12.54 6.46 -0.30
CA PHE A 137 11.52 6.77 0.71
C PHE A 137 11.64 5.87 1.94
N ALA A 138 11.92 4.57 1.74
CA ALA A 138 12.10 3.64 2.84
C ALA A 138 13.28 4.00 3.74
N SER A 139 14.33 4.60 3.19
CA SER A 139 15.49 5.06 3.96
C SER A 139 15.17 6.18 4.96
N THR A 140 14.06 6.89 4.75
CA THR A 140 13.55 7.95 5.62
C THR A 140 12.34 7.51 6.46
N ALA A 141 12.08 6.21 6.55
CA ALA A 141 10.92 5.65 7.26
C ALA A 141 10.94 6.01 8.76
N PHE A 142 9.77 6.31 9.29
CA PHE A 142 9.58 6.65 10.69
C PHE A 142 9.56 5.41 11.58
N ARG A 143 10.02 5.51 12.82
CA ARG A 143 9.87 4.46 13.83
C ARG A 143 8.67 4.69 14.74
N GLN A 144 8.08 5.85 14.66
CA GLN A 144 6.87 6.24 15.39
C GLN A 144 6.13 7.33 14.63
N VAL A 145 4.81 7.29 14.69
CA VAL A 145 3.92 8.32 14.15
C VAL A 145 2.91 8.73 15.22
N PRO A 146 2.28 9.92 15.14
CA PRO A 146 1.41 10.44 16.20
C PRO A 146 0.24 9.51 16.59
N ALA A 147 -0.27 8.70 15.66
CA ALA A 147 -1.37 7.77 15.95
C ALA A 147 -0.92 6.52 16.73
N MET A 148 0.37 6.21 16.75
CA MET A 148 0.90 5.06 17.49
C MET A 148 1.39 5.48 18.88
N PRO A 149 0.81 4.94 19.96
CA PRO A 149 1.23 5.26 21.33
C PRO A 149 2.56 4.59 21.74
N PHE A 150 3.21 3.87 20.82
CA PHE A 150 4.46 3.14 21.05
C PHE A 150 5.37 3.23 19.81
N PRO A 151 6.70 3.17 19.97
CA PRO A 151 7.63 3.05 18.85
C PRO A 151 7.60 1.64 18.25
N SER A 152 8.02 1.51 17.00
CA SER A 152 8.17 0.21 16.31
C SER A 152 9.62 -0.12 16.00
N ARG A 153 9.94 -1.40 15.90
CA ARG A 153 11.22 -1.87 15.38
C ARG A 153 11.29 -1.72 13.86
N PHE A 154 10.18 -1.92 13.16
CA PHE A 154 10.08 -1.68 11.71
C PHE A 154 9.95 -0.20 11.38
N GLY A 155 10.21 0.16 10.11
CA GLY A 155 9.93 1.48 9.57
C GLY A 155 8.45 1.67 9.23
N ILE A 156 7.99 2.92 9.14
CA ILE A 156 6.68 3.29 8.61
C ILE A 156 6.95 4.20 7.41
N MET A 157 6.45 3.82 6.24
CA MET A 157 6.66 4.54 4.99
C MET A 157 6.14 5.97 5.07
N PRO A 158 6.93 6.98 4.71
CA PRO A 158 6.43 8.36 4.59
C PRO A 158 5.32 8.48 3.55
N LEU A 159 4.46 9.49 3.70
CA LEU A 159 3.32 9.72 2.81
C LEU A 159 3.72 9.85 1.33
N ASP A 160 4.87 10.46 1.04
CA ASP A 160 5.37 10.57 -0.35
C ASP A 160 5.66 9.20 -0.96
N GLY A 161 6.25 8.28 -0.20
CA GLY A 161 6.48 6.91 -0.65
C GLY A 161 5.17 6.13 -0.82
N ILE A 162 4.21 6.32 0.09
CA ILE A 162 2.87 5.70 -0.03
C ILE A 162 2.16 6.23 -1.28
N PHE A 163 2.23 7.54 -1.53
CA PHE A 163 1.66 8.16 -2.74
C PHE A 163 2.24 7.55 -4.02
N ALA A 164 3.56 7.45 -4.12
CA ALA A 164 4.23 6.85 -5.27
C ALA A 164 3.81 5.38 -5.47
N MET A 165 3.73 4.59 -4.39
CA MET A 165 3.26 3.20 -4.45
C MET A 165 1.79 3.11 -4.90
N LYS A 166 0.91 4.02 -4.48
CA LYS A 166 -0.51 4.07 -4.88
C LYS A 166 -0.67 4.50 -6.34
N ALA A 167 0.09 5.51 -6.78
CA ALA A 167 0.12 5.94 -8.18
C ALA A 167 0.56 4.80 -9.12
N TYR A 168 1.52 4.00 -8.70
CA TYR A 168 1.93 2.80 -9.44
C TYR A 168 0.87 1.69 -9.38
N ALA A 169 0.24 1.47 -8.23
CA ALA A 169 -0.73 0.39 -8.04
C ALA A 169 -1.91 0.47 -9.02
N ILE A 170 -2.43 1.67 -9.33
CA ILE A 170 -3.54 1.85 -10.28
C ILE A 170 -3.18 1.51 -11.74
N GLN A 171 -1.89 1.38 -12.07
CA GLN A 171 -1.47 0.84 -13.37
C GLN A 171 -1.65 -0.67 -13.48
N ARG A 172 -1.76 -1.37 -12.35
CA ARG A 172 -1.77 -2.83 -12.27
C ARG A 172 -3.10 -3.42 -11.82
N ARG A 173 -3.84 -2.69 -10.99
CA ARG A 173 -5.09 -3.13 -10.38
C ARG A 173 -6.07 -1.98 -10.23
N TYR A 174 -7.35 -2.32 -10.05
CA TYR A 174 -8.41 -1.35 -9.83
C TYR A 174 -9.18 -1.69 -8.55
N ARG A 175 -8.81 -1.05 -7.44
CA ARG A 175 -9.44 -1.22 -6.13
C ARG A 175 -9.93 0.10 -5.58
N SER A 176 -11.13 0.10 -5.05
CA SER A 176 -11.79 1.29 -4.48
C SER A 176 -10.96 1.93 -3.34
N ARG A 177 -10.28 1.11 -2.54
CA ARG A 177 -9.38 1.59 -1.47
C ARG A 177 -8.18 2.38 -2.01
N ASP A 178 -7.61 1.97 -3.15
CA ASP A 178 -6.50 2.70 -3.76
C ASP A 178 -6.96 4.05 -4.32
N LEU A 179 -8.19 4.12 -4.84
CA LEU A 179 -8.81 5.36 -5.31
C LEU A 179 -9.08 6.33 -4.16
N LEU A 180 -9.65 5.86 -3.05
CA LEU A 180 -9.86 6.70 -1.87
C LEU A 180 -8.54 7.25 -1.33
N ASP A 181 -7.49 6.42 -1.27
CA ASP A 181 -6.16 6.85 -0.83
C ASP A 181 -5.61 7.95 -1.76
N LEU A 182 -5.68 7.79 -3.09
CA LEU A 182 -5.25 8.80 -4.06
C LEU A 182 -6.13 10.06 -4.03
N TRP A 183 -7.45 9.91 -3.89
CA TRP A 183 -8.38 11.02 -3.74
C TRP A 183 -8.01 11.89 -2.53
N HIS A 184 -7.68 11.25 -1.41
CA HIS A 184 -7.21 11.96 -0.23
C HIS A 184 -5.91 12.73 -0.48
N PHE A 185 -4.95 12.16 -1.21
CA PHE A 185 -3.72 12.83 -1.59
C PHE A 185 -3.96 14.04 -2.50
N VAL A 186 -4.85 13.93 -3.48
CA VAL A 186 -5.19 15.05 -4.36
C VAL A 186 -5.88 16.17 -3.57
N ARG A 187 -6.80 15.83 -2.66
CA ARG A 187 -7.41 16.79 -1.74
C ARG A 187 -6.40 17.45 -0.81
N ALA A 188 -5.30 16.79 -0.49
CA ALA A 188 -4.21 17.32 0.32
C ALA A 188 -3.16 18.14 -0.49
N GLY A 189 -3.37 18.32 -1.81
CA GLY A 189 -2.55 19.19 -2.66
C GLY A 189 -1.68 18.46 -3.71
N ARG A 190 -1.75 17.14 -3.81
CA ARG A 190 -1.16 16.41 -4.95
C ARG A 190 -1.99 16.66 -6.20
N THR A 191 -1.40 16.48 -7.38
CA THR A 191 -2.05 16.71 -8.67
C THR A 191 -2.21 15.41 -9.47
N ILE A 192 -3.06 15.45 -10.49
CA ILE A 192 -3.16 14.37 -11.48
C ILE A 192 -1.82 14.15 -12.20
N SER A 193 -1.09 15.23 -12.48
CA SER A 193 0.26 15.16 -13.05
C SER A 193 1.22 14.39 -12.17
N ASP A 194 1.15 14.57 -10.84
CA ASP A 194 2.00 13.84 -9.89
C ASP A 194 1.69 12.34 -9.92
N ILE A 195 0.41 11.94 -10.01
CA ILE A 195 0.01 10.52 -10.11
C ILE A 195 0.63 9.88 -11.36
N VAL A 196 0.51 10.52 -12.52
CA VAL A 196 1.07 10.00 -13.79
C VAL A 196 2.59 9.94 -13.71
N THR A 197 3.22 11.01 -13.21
CA THR A 197 4.68 11.11 -13.12
C THR A 197 5.26 10.02 -12.19
N GLU A 198 4.69 9.84 -11.00
CA GLU A 198 5.18 8.83 -10.05
C GLU A 198 5.01 7.41 -10.61
N ALA A 199 3.89 7.11 -11.30
CA ALA A 199 3.71 5.81 -11.93
C ALA A 199 4.77 5.56 -13.04
N GLN A 200 5.06 6.56 -13.87
CA GLN A 200 6.04 6.49 -14.94
C GLN A 200 7.49 6.35 -14.45
N ARG A 201 7.79 6.85 -13.24
CA ARG A 201 9.10 6.63 -12.61
C ARG A 201 9.36 5.16 -12.30
N VAL A 202 8.30 4.39 -12.00
CA VAL A 202 8.41 2.98 -11.63
C VAL A 202 8.49 2.10 -12.88
N THR A 203 7.70 2.41 -13.90
CA THR A 203 7.67 1.61 -15.13
C THR A 203 7.37 2.46 -16.36
N THR A 204 8.11 2.19 -17.44
CA THR A 204 7.88 2.85 -18.74
C THR A 204 6.59 2.42 -19.43
N THR A 205 5.94 1.36 -18.94
CA THR A 205 4.63 0.92 -19.46
C THR A 205 3.46 1.64 -18.79
N ALA A 206 3.71 2.46 -17.77
CA ALA A 206 2.66 3.28 -17.16
C ALA A 206 2.22 4.38 -18.12
N THR A 207 0.90 4.47 -18.32
CA THR A 207 0.30 5.47 -19.22
C THR A 207 -0.71 6.33 -18.50
N ALA A 208 -0.86 7.57 -18.98
CA ALA A 208 -1.90 8.47 -18.48
C ALA A 208 -3.30 7.93 -18.78
N GLU A 209 -3.51 7.31 -19.94
CA GLU A 209 -4.78 6.73 -20.36
C GLU A 209 -5.21 5.63 -19.40
N ARG A 210 -4.29 4.74 -19.00
CA ARG A 210 -4.60 3.69 -18.02
C ARG A 210 -4.95 4.28 -16.67
N ALA A 211 -4.18 5.26 -16.20
CA ALA A 211 -4.45 5.95 -14.95
C ALA A 211 -5.85 6.62 -15.00
N PHE A 212 -6.17 7.34 -16.07
CA PHE A 212 -7.46 8.02 -16.21
C PHE A 212 -8.63 7.05 -16.28
N ALA A 213 -8.50 5.94 -17.02
CA ALA A 213 -9.54 4.93 -17.09
C ALA A 213 -9.88 4.35 -15.71
N VAL A 214 -8.89 4.13 -14.85
CA VAL A 214 -9.09 3.70 -13.46
C VAL A 214 -9.68 4.82 -12.61
N LEU A 215 -9.12 6.01 -12.64
CA LEU A 215 -9.55 7.14 -11.82
C LEU A 215 -10.98 7.58 -12.14
N ARG A 216 -11.36 7.60 -13.42
CA ARG A 216 -12.71 7.98 -13.90
C ARG A 216 -13.76 6.89 -13.68
N GLY A 217 -13.35 5.65 -13.36
CA GLY A 217 -14.27 4.51 -13.23
C GLY A 217 -14.72 3.95 -14.57
N ASP A 218 -13.90 4.06 -15.63
CA ASP A 218 -14.21 3.55 -16.96
C ASP A 218 -13.91 2.04 -17.10
N LEU A 219 -13.33 1.43 -16.08
CA LEU A 219 -13.04 0.01 -15.99
C LEU A 219 -13.83 -0.62 -14.85
N PRO A 220 -14.10 -1.94 -14.88
CA PRO A 220 -14.67 -2.64 -13.74
C PRO A 220 -13.66 -2.74 -12.60
N LEU A 221 -14.14 -2.67 -11.36
CA LEU A 221 -13.33 -3.00 -10.18
C LEU A 221 -12.82 -4.45 -10.25
N ASP A 222 -11.69 -4.71 -9.63
CA ASP A 222 -11.18 -6.07 -9.46
C ASP A 222 -12.21 -6.92 -8.68
N GLU A 223 -12.37 -8.19 -9.04
CA GLU A 223 -13.27 -9.13 -8.35
C GLU A 223 -12.95 -9.26 -6.85
N SER A 224 -11.71 -8.97 -6.46
CA SER A 224 -11.23 -8.99 -5.08
C SER A 224 -11.39 -7.66 -4.35
N ASP A 225 -12.15 -6.69 -4.91
CA ASP A 225 -12.40 -5.42 -4.21
C ASP A 225 -13.37 -5.60 -3.06
N GLU A 226 -12.92 -5.24 -1.87
CA GLU A 226 -13.70 -5.37 -0.61
C GLU A 226 -14.38 -4.04 -0.22
N GLY A 227 -14.29 -3.03 -1.10
CA GLY A 227 -14.76 -1.68 -0.79
C GLY A 227 -13.86 -0.94 0.19
N PHE A 228 -14.36 0.16 0.73
CA PHE A 228 -13.66 0.95 1.74
C PHE A 228 -14.61 1.50 2.81
N HIS A 229 -14.04 1.84 3.97
CA HIS A 229 -14.76 2.55 5.02
C HIS A 229 -14.01 3.85 5.36
N SER A 230 -14.51 4.98 4.84
CA SER A 230 -13.94 6.30 5.12
C SER A 230 -14.25 6.74 6.55
N LEU A 231 -13.27 7.37 7.21
CA LEU A 231 -13.42 7.95 8.55
C LEU A 231 -13.56 9.48 8.49
N ALA A 232 -13.09 10.09 7.42
CA ALA A 232 -13.03 11.54 7.29
C ALA A 232 -14.33 12.16 6.75
N SER A 233 -15.12 11.40 5.97
CA SER A 233 -16.35 11.87 5.34
C SER A 233 -17.20 10.70 4.87
N GLU A 234 -18.52 10.89 4.74
CA GLU A 234 -19.42 9.96 4.05
C GLU A 234 -19.26 10.11 2.53
N ILE A 235 -18.11 9.72 2.00
CA ILE A 235 -17.85 9.76 0.57
C ILE A 235 -18.17 8.43 -0.10
N THR A 236 -18.80 8.47 -1.26
CA THR A 236 -19.08 7.30 -2.09
C THR A 236 -18.05 7.14 -3.20
N LEU A 237 -17.95 5.94 -3.76
CA LEU A 237 -17.07 5.68 -4.90
C LEU A 237 -17.46 6.53 -6.12
N ASP A 238 -18.77 6.71 -6.36
CA ASP A 238 -19.26 7.55 -7.47
C ASP A 238 -18.84 9.02 -7.33
N GLN A 239 -18.83 9.53 -6.09
CA GLN A 239 -18.33 10.90 -5.83
C GLN A 239 -16.82 11.00 -6.07
N ILE A 240 -16.05 9.98 -5.66
CA ILE A 240 -14.60 9.91 -5.93
C ILE A 240 -14.35 9.92 -7.43
N HIS A 241 -15.09 9.13 -8.23
CA HIS A 241 -14.98 9.13 -9.68
C HIS A 241 -15.39 10.47 -10.30
N ALA A 242 -16.44 11.11 -9.79
CA ALA A 242 -16.87 12.42 -10.28
C ALA A 242 -15.77 13.48 -10.07
N ASP A 243 -15.16 13.51 -8.89
CA ASP A 243 -14.04 14.40 -8.61
C ASP A 243 -12.83 14.11 -9.53
N PHE A 244 -12.49 12.84 -9.72
CA PHE A 244 -11.39 12.48 -10.61
C PHE A 244 -11.66 12.81 -12.07
N ARG A 245 -12.91 12.68 -12.57
CA ARG A 245 -13.28 13.14 -13.92
C ARG A 245 -13.01 14.62 -14.08
N ASP A 246 -13.49 15.44 -13.15
CA ASP A 246 -13.27 16.87 -13.17
C ASP A 246 -11.78 17.25 -13.12
N TRP A 247 -11.00 16.59 -12.27
CA TRP A 247 -9.56 16.85 -12.16
C TRP A 247 -8.77 16.40 -13.39
N THR A 248 -9.10 15.26 -13.97
CA THR A 248 -8.44 14.75 -15.17
C THR A 248 -8.80 15.58 -16.39
N ASP A 249 -10.05 16.03 -16.52
CA ASP A 249 -10.49 16.90 -17.62
C ASP A 249 -9.76 18.26 -17.58
N ARG A 250 -9.59 18.84 -16.39
CA ARG A 250 -8.78 20.06 -16.23
C ARG A 250 -7.33 19.83 -16.60
N TYR A 251 -6.74 18.74 -16.17
CA TYR A 251 -5.36 18.37 -16.53
C TYR A 251 -5.18 18.27 -18.05
N GLU A 252 -6.10 17.58 -18.75
CA GLU A 252 -6.07 17.47 -20.23
C GLU A 252 -6.21 18.83 -20.91
N GLN A 253 -7.11 19.69 -20.43
CA GLN A 253 -7.27 21.05 -20.97
C GLN A 253 -6.01 21.90 -20.78
N ASP A 254 -5.37 21.83 -19.60
CA ASP A 254 -4.15 22.59 -19.32
C ASP A 254 -2.97 22.08 -20.15
N LEU A 255 -2.90 20.77 -20.38
CA LEU A 255 -1.90 20.16 -21.27
C LEU A 255 -2.06 20.67 -22.72
N VAL A 256 -3.29 20.67 -23.25
CA VAL A 256 -3.58 21.21 -24.59
C VAL A 256 -3.21 22.69 -24.68
N ARG A 257 -3.59 23.51 -23.70
CA ARG A 257 -3.22 24.93 -23.65
C ARG A 257 -1.70 25.15 -23.68
N SER A 258 -0.97 24.35 -22.92
CA SER A 258 0.49 24.40 -22.85
C SER A 258 1.15 24.06 -24.19
N ILE A 259 0.65 23.00 -24.86
CA ILE A 259 1.14 22.59 -26.19
C ILE A 259 0.88 23.71 -27.22
N VAL A 260 -0.34 24.22 -27.27
CA VAL A 260 -0.72 25.31 -28.20
C VAL A 260 0.14 26.55 -27.96
N ALA A 261 0.34 26.95 -26.70
CA ALA A 261 1.19 28.11 -26.36
C ALA A 261 2.66 27.92 -26.78
N THR A 262 3.14 26.65 -26.77
CA THR A 262 4.51 26.33 -27.18
C THR A 262 4.67 26.37 -28.71
N VAL A 263 3.69 25.83 -29.44
CA VAL A 263 3.70 25.76 -30.91
C VAL A 263 3.48 27.13 -31.57
N LEU A 264 2.68 28.02 -30.93
CA LEU A 264 2.33 29.33 -31.46
C LEU A 264 3.30 30.46 -31.04
N LYS A 265 4.39 30.16 -30.33
CA LYS A 265 5.44 31.17 -30.09
C LYS A 265 6.11 31.51 -31.41
N PRO A 266 6.00 32.75 -31.92
CA PRO A 266 6.79 33.18 -33.08
C PRO A 266 8.26 33.14 -32.69
N GLY A 267 9.08 32.49 -33.52
CA GLY A 267 10.54 32.47 -33.40
C GLY A 267 11.16 33.85 -33.59
#